data_b9cd8339312d873b0ad1e6fa9a04dd0a
#
_entry.id   b9cd8339312d873b0ad1e6fa9a04dd0a
#
_cell.length_a   1.000
_cell.length_b   1.000
_cell.length_c   1.000
_cell.angle_alpha   90.00
_cell.angle_beta   90.00
_cell.angle_gamma   90.00
#
_symmetry.space_group_name_H-M   'P 1'
#
loop_
_entity.id
_entity.type
_entity.pdbx_description
1 polymer ?
#
loop_
_entity_poly.entity_id
_entity_poly.type
_entity_poly.pdbx_seq_one_letter_code
_entity_poly.pdbx_strand_id
1 'polypeptide(L)'
;VSKIRTLSFDAVIVGGGGSGMRAALQLAQSGYNTAVISKVFPTRSHTVSAQGGITCAIASEDPNDDWRWHMYDTVKGSDYIGDQDAIEYMCSEGPQAVFELEHMGLPFSRNDNGRIYQRPFGGQSKDYGKGGQAARTCAAADRTGHALLHTLYQNNLKNNTAFFNEWFATDIVKNQDGVVVGVSAICIETGEIVYIKSKATVFATGGAGRIYASTTNALINTGDGVGMALRAGFPVQDIEMWQFHPTGIHGAGTLVTEGCRGEGGYLINKDGERFMERYAPNAKDLAGRDVVARSMVLEILEGRGVGPEADHVLLKLDHLGEKTLNAKLPGILELSRTFAHVDPVKEPIPVIPTCHYMMGGIPTNVHGQALTQDARVTTKLLKACLPWAKQPVYLSMALTAWVETLYWILLSLAVLRVFTLKKC
;
A
#
# COMPACT_ATOMS: atom_id res chain seq x y z
N VAL A 1 17.35 26.30 -29.15
CA VAL A 1 16.71 25.86 -27.89
C VAL A 1 15.38 25.25 -28.30
N SER A 2 15.22 23.91 -28.17
CA SER A 2 13.96 23.24 -28.45
C SER A 2 12.90 23.79 -27.47
N LYS A 3 11.77 24.24 -28.01
CA LYS A 3 10.69 24.81 -27.21
C LYS A 3 10.04 23.62 -26.41
N ILE A 4 10.09 23.67 -25.07
CA ILE A 4 9.44 22.69 -24.23
C ILE A 4 7.93 22.68 -24.52
N ARG A 5 7.40 21.52 -24.88
CA ARG A 5 5.96 21.34 -25.13
C ARG A 5 5.18 21.47 -23.83
N THR A 6 4.10 22.23 -23.85
CA THR A 6 3.20 22.42 -22.71
C THR A 6 1.88 21.72 -22.96
N LEU A 7 1.47 20.89 -22.02
CA LEU A 7 0.15 20.25 -21.96
C LEU A 7 -0.65 20.84 -20.79
N SER A 8 -1.98 20.79 -20.85
CA SER A 8 -2.83 21.36 -19.80
C SER A 8 -3.95 20.39 -19.40
N PHE A 9 -4.10 20.19 -18.10
CA PHE A 9 -5.14 19.37 -17.49
C PHE A 9 -5.74 20.09 -16.28
N ASP A 10 -6.95 19.67 -15.85
CA ASP A 10 -7.51 20.15 -14.59
C ASP A 10 -6.75 19.52 -13.42
N ALA A 11 -6.45 18.22 -13.51
CA ALA A 11 -5.67 17.51 -12.52
C ALA A 11 -4.60 16.61 -13.16
N VAL A 12 -3.44 16.55 -12.54
CA VAL A 12 -2.35 15.65 -12.88
C VAL A 12 -2.03 14.77 -11.69
N ILE A 13 -2.03 13.46 -11.92
CA ILE A 13 -1.67 12.43 -10.93
C ILE A 13 -0.30 11.86 -11.29
N VAL A 14 0.66 11.95 -10.39
CA VAL A 14 1.99 11.36 -10.53
C VAL A 14 2.00 10.02 -9.82
N GLY A 15 2.02 8.94 -10.60
CA GLY A 15 1.96 7.56 -10.13
C GLY A 15 0.68 6.84 -10.53
N GLY A 16 0.81 5.79 -11.33
CA GLY A 16 -0.30 4.95 -11.86
C GLY A 16 -0.59 3.71 -11.01
N GLY A 17 -0.32 3.74 -9.70
CA GLY A 17 -0.68 2.68 -8.76
C GLY A 17 -2.15 2.74 -8.34
N GLY A 18 -2.55 1.88 -7.39
CA GLY A 18 -3.94 1.79 -6.93
C GLY A 18 -4.52 3.11 -6.47
N SER A 19 -3.80 3.87 -5.63
CA SER A 19 -4.24 5.19 -5.13
C SER A 19 -4.34 6.22 -6.25
N GLY A 20 -3.32 6.30 -7.12
CA GLY A 20 -3.34 7.24 -8.23
C GLY A 20 -4.49 6.97 -9.21
N MET A 21 -4.72 5.71 -9.56
CA MET A 21 -5.84 5.34 -10.43
C MET A 21 -7.20 5.53 -9.78
N ARG A 22 -7.33 5.32 -8.45
CA ARG A 22 -8.60 5.59 -7.76
C ARG A 22 -8.89 7.10 -7.73
N ALA A 23 -7.86 7.93 -7.48
CA ALA A 23 -7.97 9.39 -7.52
C ALA A 23 -8.34 9.88 -8.93
N ALA A 24 -7.65 9.38 -9.96
CA ALA A 24 -7.90 9.73 -11.34
C ALA A 24 -9.33 9.37 -11.77
N LEU A 25 -9.79 8.16 -11.42
CA LEU A 25 -11.15 7.69 -11.73
C LEU A 25 -12.21 8.63 -11.17
N GLN A 26 -12.09 9.01 -9.90
CA GLN A 26 -13.04 9.93 -9.27
C GLN A 26 -13.07 11.28 -9.96
N LEU A 27 -11.89 11.87 -10.24
CA LEU A 27 -11.80 13.16 -10.93
C LEU A 27 -12.42 13.09 -12.32
N ALA A 28 -12.13 12.02 -13.07
CA ALA A 28 -12.71 11.81 -14.40
C ALA A 28 -14.23 11.64 -14.35
N GLN A 29 -14.75 10.84 -13.41
CA GLN A 29 -16.20 10.70 -13.17
C GLN A 29 -16.87 12.02 -12.77
N SER A 30 -16.14 12.91 -12.11
CA SER A 30 -16.60 14.26 -11.76
C SER A 30 -16.50 15.27 -12.93
N GLY A 31 -16.09 14.81 -14.13
CA GLY A 31 -16.02 15.62 -15.34
C GLY A 31 -14.75 16.50 -15.45
N TYR A 32 -13.70 16.22 -14.67
CA TYR A 32 -12.42 16.93 -14.81
C TYR A 32 -11.53 16.25 -15.85
N ASN A 33 -10.84 17.07 -16.67
CA ASN A 33 -9.80 16.61 -17.58
C ASN A 33 -8.58 16.18 -16.77
N THR A 34 -8.36 14.88 -16.68
CA THR A 34 -7.42 14.25 -15.73
C THR A 34 -6.35 13.46 -16.47
N ALA A 35 -5.09 13.63 -16.06
CA ALA A 35 -3.95 12.88 -16.57
C ALA A 35 -3.24 12.09 -15.46
N VAL A 36 -2.79 10.88 -15.78
CA VAL A 36 -1.92 10.04 -14.95
C VAL A 36 -0.56 9.90 -15.63
N ILE A 37 0.50 10.25 -14.92
CA ILE A 37 1.89 10.04 -15.35
C ILE A 37 2.41 8.80 -14.63
N SER A 38 2.91 7.83 -15.36
CA SER A 38 3.47 6.60 -14.79
C SER A 38 4.76 6.20 -15.50
N LYS A 39 5.82 5.96 -14.74
CA LYS A 39 7.11 5.51 -15.30
C LYS A 39 7.12 4.08 -15.81
N VAL A 40 6.05 3.33 -15.53
CA VAL A 40 5.77 2.01 -16.11
C VAL A 40 4.33 1.98 -16.58
N PHE A 41 3.97 0.97 -17.35
CA PHE A 41 2.56 0.74 -17.66
C PHE A 41 1.77 0.57 -16.34
N PRO A 42 0.60 1.22 -16.13
CA PRO A 42 -0.08 1.29 -14.84
C PRO A 42 -0.33 -0.07 -14.17
N THR A 43 -0.70 -1.11 -14.97
CA THR A 43 -0.93 -2.45 -14.44
C THR A 43 0.33 -3.19 -14.00
N ARG A 44 1.52 -2.58 -14.15
CA ARG A 44 2.81 -3.05 -13.62
C ARG A 44 3.29 -2.26 -12.41
N SER A 45 2.47 -1.36 -11.87
CA SER A 45 2.82 -0.64 -10.63
C SER A 45 2.94 -1.61 -9.45
N HIS A 46 3.59 -1.16 -8.38
CA HIS A 46 3.82 -2.01 -7.21
C HIS A 46 2.54 -2.63 -6.61
N THR A 47 1.40 -1.97 -6.74
CA THR A 47 0.09 -2.48 -6.28
C THR A 47 -0.22 -3.86 -6.84
N VAL A 48 0.25 -4.21 -8.06
CA VAL A 48 0.04 -5.54 -8.65
C VAL A 48 0.59 -6.67 -7.78
N SER A 49 1.63 -6.39 -7.00
CA SER A 49 2.31 -7.36 -6.13
C SER A 49 1.62 -7.56 -4.78
N ALA A 50 0.54 -6.83 -4.48
CA ALA A 50 -0.19 -6.99 -3.22
C ALA A 50 -0.98 -8.31 -3.22
N GLN A 51 -0.62 -9.20 -2.30
CA GLN A 51 -1.13 -10.56 -2.22
C GLN A 51 -2.18 -10.73 -1.13
N GLY A 52 -2.01 -10.02 -0.01
CA GLY A 52 -2.74 -10.26 1.23
C GLY A 52 -4.23 -10.01 1.14
N GLY A 53 -4.61 -8.88 0.67
CA GLY A 53 -6.00 -8.42 0.63
C GLY A 53 -6.17 -7.00 1.13
N ILE A 54 -7.41 -6.62 1.42
CA ILE A 54 -7.81 -5.32 1.94
C ILE A 54 -8.41 -5.51 3.32
N THR A 55 -7.71 -5.08 4.37
CA THR A 55 -8.18 -5.22 5.76
C THR A 55 -9.27 -4.21 6.06
N CYS A 56 -10.47 -4.70 6.37
CA CYS A 56 -11.63 -3.86 6.64
C CYS A 56 -12.74 -4.63 7.35
N ALA A 57 -13.38 -4.02 8.35
CA ALA A 57 -14.45 -4.62 9.14
C ALA A 57 -15.79 -4.56 8.38
N ILE A 58 -16.01 -5.46 7.42
CA ILE A 58 -17.28 -5.58 6.67
C ILE A 58 -18.23 -6.63 7.23
N ALA A 59 -17.89 -7.26 8.36
CA ALA A 59 -18.70 -8.24 9.07
C ALA A 59 -19.18 -9.44 8.20
N SER A 60 -18.36 -9.89 7.24
CA SER A 60 -18.71 -11.04 6.40
C SER A 60 -18.51 -12.38 7.09
N GLU A 61 -17.38 -12.56 7.78
CA GLU A 61 -17.03 -13.79 8.50
C GLU A 61 -17.52 -13.76 9.94
N ASP A 62 -17.44 -12.61 10.60
CA ASP A 62 -17.96 -12.38 11.95
C ASP A 62 -19.00 -11.25 11.92
N PRO A 63 -20.30 -11.55 12.13
CA PRO A 63 -21.34 -10.53 12.12
C PRO A 63 -21.18 -9.43 13.17
N ASN A 64 -20.37 -9.67 14.21
CA ASN A 64 -20.12 -8.71 15.28
C ASN A 64 -18.87 -7.86 15.04
N ASP A 65 -18.09 -8.12 13.95
CA ASP A 65 -16.88 -7.35 13.69
C ASP A 65 -17.22 -5.88 13.41
N ASP A 66 -16.50 -4.98 14.07
CA ASP A 66 -16.77 -3.55 14.08
C ASP A 66 -15.50 -2.76 13.73
N TRP A 67 -15.65 -1.69 12.95
CA TRP A 67 -14.54 -0.83 12.55
C TRP A 67 -13.84 -0.16 13.76
N ARG A 68 -14.49 -0.03 14.91
CA ARG A 68 -13.88 0.50 16.15
C ARG A 68 -12.86 -0.48 16.73
N TRP A 69 -13.07 -1.79 16.58
CA TRP A 69 -12.05 -2.78 16.94
C TRP A 69 -10.85 -2.70 15.99
N HIS A 70 -11.10 -2.48 14.70
CA HIS A 70 -10.06 -2.25 13.72
C HIS A 70 -9.26 -0.97 14.03
N MET A 71 -9.96 0.13 14.36
CA MET A 71 -9.32 1.37 14.83
C MET A 71 -8.44 1.14 16.06
N TYR A 72 -8.96 0.44 17.08
CA TYR A 72 -8.20 0.12 18.29
C TYR A 72 -6.91 -0.63 17.97
N ASP A 73 -6.98 -1.68 17.14
CA ASP A 73 -5.80 -2.45 16.72
C ASP A 73 -4.80 -1.59 15.96
N THR A 74 -5.28 -0.68 15.10
CA THR A 74 -4.44 0.20 14.30
C THR A 74 -3.73 1.25 15.17
N VAL A 75 -4.45 1.89 16.08
CA VAL A 75 -3.86 2.86 17.03
C VAL A 75 -2.82 2.19 17.92
N LYS A 76 -3.15 1.03 18.48
CA LYS A 76 -2.22 0.24 19.31
C LYS A 76 -1.01 -0.24 18.52
N GLY A 77 -1.23 -0.71 17.31
CA GLY A 77 -0.19 -1.22 16.43
C GLY A 77 0.76 -0.14 15.90
N SER A 78 0.34 1.12 15.90
CA SER A 78 1.19 2.28 15.59
C SER A 78 1.90 2.84 16.84
N ASP A 79 1.93 2.12 17.95
CA ASP A 79 2.48 2.57 19.24
C ASP A 79 1.91 3.94 19.70
N TYR A 80 0.65 4.23 19.32
CA TYR A 80 -0.07 5.48 19.61
C TYR A 80 0.53 6.75 18.99
N ILE A 81 1.48 6.63 18.06
CA ILE A 81 2.09 7.79 17.38
C ILE A 81 1.37 8.17 16.07
N GLY A 82 0.48 7.31 15.58
CA GLY A 82 -0.33 7.60 14.38
C GLY A 82 -1.37 8.70 14.64
N ASP A 83 -1.70 9.48 13.60
CA ASP A 83 -2.81 10.43 13.62
C ASP A 83 -4.13 9.68 13.80
N GLN A 84 -4.75 9.82 14.97
CA GLN A 84 -5.94 9.05 15.34
C GLN A 84 -7.18 9.47 14.55
N ASP A 85 -7.29 10.74 14.14
CA ASP A 85 -8.40 11.22 13.30
C ASP A 85 -8.31 10.58 11.89
N ALA A 86 -7.10 10.46 11.36
CA ALA A 86 -6.85 9.78 10.09
C ALA A 86 -7.14 8.28 10.19
N ILE A 87 -6.77 7.63 11.29
CA ILE A 87 -7.03 6.21 11.55
C ILE A 87 -8.55 5.97 11.70
N GLU A 88 -9.27 6.82 12.45
CA GLU A 88 -10.72 6.74 12.58
C GLU A 88 -11.40 6.85 11.23
N TYR A 89 -11.04 7.87 10.44
CA TYR A 89 -11.56 8.07 9.09
C TYR A 89 -11.34 6.85 8.22
N MET A 90 -10.13 6.30 8.20
CA MET A 90 -9.80 5.11 7.43
C MET A 90 -10.66 3.90 7.84
N CYS A 91 -10.76 3.60 9.13
CA CYS A 91 -11.45 2.41 9.61
C CYS A 91 -12.97 2.52 9.43
N SER A 92 -13.54 3.71 9.64
CA SER A 92 -14.99 3.93 9.50
C SER A 92 -15.48 3.95 8.05
N GLU A 93 -14.70 4.53 7.12
CA GLU A 93 -15.04 4.60 5.69
C GLU A 93 -14.62 3.34 4.91
N GLY A 94 -13.78 2.50 5.51
CA GLY A 94 -13.25 1.28 4.90
C GLY A 94 -14.30 0.35 4.31
N PRO A 95 -15.39 0.01 5.03
CA PRO A 95 -16.46 -0.84 4.51
C PRO A 95 -17.04 -0.33 3.20
N GLN A 96 -17.35 0.95 3.13
CA GLN A 96 -17.90 1.57 1.92
C GLN A 96 -16.93 1.45 0.74
N ALA A 97 -15.63 1.67 0.96
CA ALA A 97 -14.62 1.57 -0.09
C ALA A 97 -14.49 0.14 -0.65
N VAL A 98 -14.59 -0.89 0.19
CA VAL A 98 -14.57 -2.29 -0.26
C VAL A 98 -15.78 -2.58 -1.16
N PHE A 99 -16.98 -2.16 -0.76
CA PHE A 99 -18.18 -2.34 -1.58
C PHE A 99 -18.14 -1.53 -2.88
N GLU A 100 -17.58 -0.32 -2.89
CA GLU A 100 -17.35 0.43 -4.12
C GLU A 100 -16.44 -0.33 -5.09
N LEU A 101 -15.36 -0.93 -4.62
CA LEU A 101 -14.47 -1.75 -5.45
C LEU A 101 -15.16 -2.99 -5.99
N GLU A 102 -16.00 -3.64 -5.18
CA GLU A 102 -16.83 -4.75 -5.62
C GLU A 102 -17.77 -4.32 -6.76
N HIS A 103 -18.49 -3.20 -6.58
CA HIS A 103 -19.38 -2.65 -7.61
C HIS A 103 -18.63 -2.20 -8.87
N MET A 104 -17.37 -1.82 -8.77
CA MET A 104 -16.49 -1.54 -9.91
C MET A 104 -16.07 -2.81 -10.65
N GLY A 105 -16.36 -4.00 -10.10
CA GLY A 105 -16.06 -5.30 -10.69
C GLY A 105 -14.84 -6.00 -10.12
N LEU A 106 -14.35 -5.64 -8.93
CA LEU A 106 -13.26 -6.38 -8.27
C LEU A 106 -13.77 -7.75 -7.83
N PRO A 107 -13.18 -8.86 -8.33
CA PRO A 107 -13.69 -10.22 -8.11
C PRO A 107 -13.17 -10.78 -6.78
N PHE A 108 -13.65 -10.24 -5.64
CA PHE A 108 -13.34 -10.83 -4.34
C PHE A 108 -13.74 -12.31 -4.26
N SER A 109 -12.93 -13.12 -3.60
CA SER A 109 -13.30 -14.48 -3.22
C SER A 109 -14.55 -14.48 -2.35
N ARG A 110 -15.33 -15.55 -2.42
CA ARG A 110 -16.58 -15.69 -1.65
C ARG A 110 -16.45 -16.83 -0.64
N ASN A 111 -17.09 -16.65 0.50
CA ASN A 111 -17.36 -17.73 1.44
C ASN A 111 -18.59 -18.55 0.98
N ASP A 112 -18.88 -19.64 1.69
CA ASP A 112 -20.00 -20.55 1.36
C ASP A 112 -21.37 -19.86 1.38
N ASN A 113 -21.50 -18.73 2.07
CA ASN A 113 -22.72 -17.92 2.12
C ASN A 113 -22.80 -16.87 1.00
N GLY A 114 -21.86 -16.88 0.04
CA GLY A 114 -21.79 -15.91 -1.05
C GLY A 114 -21.28 -14.52 -0.67
N ARG A 115 -20.91 -14.29 0.58
CA ARG A 115 -20.33 -13.01 1.06
C ARG A 115 -18.86 -12.92 0.69
N ILE A 116 -18.30 -11.70 0.71
CA ILE A 116 -16.87 -11.48 0.50
C ILE A 116 -16.07 -12.27 1.55
N TYR A 117 -15.14 -13.11 1.09
CA TYR A 117 -14.27 -13.87 1.97
C TYR A 117 -13.27 -12.94 2.68
N GLN A 118 -13.16 -13.11 4.00
CA GLN A 118 -12.20 -12.41 4.85
C GLN A 118 -11.29 -13.43 5.55
N ARG A 119 -10.00 -13.15 5.57
CA ARG A 119 -8.99 -13.97 6.25
C ARG A 119 -8.39 -13.25 7.46
N PRO A 120 -7.89 -13.98 8.47
CA PRO A 120 -7.16 -13.39 9.59
C PRO A 120 -5.79 -12.88 9.15
N PHE A 121 -5.41 -11.71 9.70
CA PHE A 121 -4.08 -11.14 9.59
C PHE A 121 -3.52 -10.80 10.97
N GLY A 122 -2.19 -10.74 11.08
CA GLY A 122 -1.50 -10.42 12.32
C GLY A 122 -1.90 -9.07 12.89
N GLY A 123 -1.99 -8.99 14.21
CA GLY A 123 -2.34 -7.77 14.92
C GLY A 123 -3.82 -7.38 14.84
N GLN A 124 -4.68 -8.21 14.24
CA GLN A 124 -6.12 -7.96 14.18
C GLN A 124 -6.86 -8.75 15.28
N SER A 125 -7.60 -8.03 16.12
CA SER A 125 -8.28 -8.63 17.28
C SER A 125 -9.76 -8.25 17.35
N LYS A 126 -10.53 -9.04 18.11
CA LYS A 126 -11.93 -8.77 18.43
C LYS A 126 -12.02 -8.09 19.80
N ASP A 127 -13.13 -7.39 20.06
CA ASP A 127 -13.47 -6.80 21.35
C ASP A 127 -12.27 -6.09 22.01
N TYR A 128 -11.67 -5.14 21.27
CA TYR A 128 -10.56 -4.32 21.78
C TYR A 128 -9.41 -5.16 22.37
N GLY A 129 -9.02 -6.24 21.68
CA GLY A 129 -7.95 -7.12 22.08
C GLY A 129 -8.32 -8.25 23.04
N LYS A 130 -9.57 -8.38 23.46
CA LYS A 130 -10.04 -9.39 24.42
C LYS A 130 -10.67 -10.60 23.76
N GLY A 131 -11.21 -10.47 22.55
CA GLY A 131 -12.01 -11.48 21.87
C GLY A 131 -11.24 -12.45 20.95
N GLY A 132 -9.91 -12.46 20.98
CA GLY A 132 -9.10 -13.30 20.10
C GLY A 132 -8.89 -12.71 18.70
N GLN A 133 -8.46 -13.53 17.74
CA GLN A 133 -8.11 -13.14 16.39
C GLN A 133 -9.34 -12.75 15.56
N ALA A 134 -9.28 -11.61 14.86
CA ALA A 134 -10.29 -11.20 13.89
C ALA A 134 -9.91 -11.61 12.45
N ALA A 135 -10.92 -11.95 11.64
CA ALA A 135 -10.78 -12.18 10.21
C ALA A 135 -11.46 -11.04 9.46
N ARG A 136 -10.70 -10.01 9.05
CA ARG A 136 -11.25 -8.83 8.37
C ARG A 136 -10.53 -8.45 7.07
N THR A 137 -9.59 -9.27 6.59
CA THR A 137 -8.87 -8.99 5.34
C THR A 137 -9.61 -9.59 4.14
N CYS A 138 -10.25 -8.72 3.36
CA CYS A 138 -10.99 -9.07 2.15
C CYS A 138 -10.02 -9.44 1.02
N ALA A 139 -10.16 -10.62 0.43
CA ALA A 139 -9.18 -11.14 -0.51
C ALA A 139 -9.78 -11.62 -1.84
N ALA A 140 -8.99 -11.52 -2.90
CA ALA A 140 -9.17 -12.22 -4.17
C ALA A 140 -8.04 -13.24 -4.29
N ALA A 141 -8.20 -14.41 -3.69
CA ALA A 141 -7.16 -15.42 -3.45
C ALA A 141 -5.89 -14.76 -2.85
N ASP A 142 -4.72 -14.97 -3.46
CA ASP A 142 -3.45 -14.32 -3.12
C ASP A 142 -3.01 -13.28 -4.19
N ARG A 143 -3.96 -12.76 -4.98
CA ARG A 143 -3.74 -11.82 -6.10
C ARG A 143 -4.64 -10.59 -6.03
N THR A 144 -4.97 -10.14 -4.83
CA THR A 144 -5.91 -9.01 -4.62
C THR A 144 -5.42 -7.73 -5.29
N GLY A 145 -4.12 -7.43 -5.23
CA GLY A 145 -3.55 -6.24 -5.85
C GLY A 145 -3.62 -6.26 -7.38
N HIS A 146 -3.40 -7.43 -7.99
CA HIS A 146 -3.57 -7.62 -9.42
C HIS A 146 -5.04 -7.35 -9.83
N ALA A 147 -5.99 -7.96 -9.14
CA ALA A 147 -7.42 -7.78 -9.40
C ALA A 147 -7.83 -6.30 -9.26
N LEU A 148 -7.40 -5.65 -8.16
CA LEU A 148 -7.66 -4.24 -7.89
C LEU A 148 -7.15 -3.34 -9.02
N LEU A 149 -5.89 -3.54 -9.40
CA LEU A 149 -5.21 -2.67 -10.36
C LEU A 149 -5.86 -2.74 -11.75
N HIS A 150 -6.20 -3.96 -12.20
CA HIS A 150 -6.92 -4.16 -13.46
C HIS A 150 -8.32 -3.58 -13.43
N THR A 151 -9.06 -3.76 -12.33
CA THR A 151 -10.40 -3.16 -12.15
C THR A 151 -10.34 -1.64 -12.25
N LEU A 152 -9.41 -0.99 -11.53
CA LEU A 152 -9.27 0.46 -11.58
C LEU A 152 -8.82 0.97 -12.95
N TYR A 153 -7.88 0.27 -13.61
CA TYR A 153 -7.40 0.64 -14.93
C TYR A 153 -8.53 0.61 -15.97
N GLN A 154 -9.30 -0.47 -16.03
CA GLN A 154 -10.45 -0.61 -16.92
C GLN A 154 -11.49 0.50 -16.70
N ASN A 155 -11.79 0.83 -15.45
CA ASN A 155 -12.76 1.88 -15.14
C ASN A 155 -12.21 3.28 -15.51
N ASN A 156 -10.91 3.53 -15.38
CA ASN A 156 -10.29 4.77 -15.85
C ASN A 156 -10.38 4.91 -17.37
N LEU A 157 -10.12 3.84 -18.12
CA LEU A 157 -10.26 3.85 -19.58
C LEU A 157 -11.70 4.18 -19.99
N LYS A 158 -12.70 3.59 -19.33
CA LYS A 158 -14.13 3.90 -19.58
C LYS A 158 -14.49 5.36 -19.33
N ASN A 159 -13.76 6.04 -18.44
CA ASN A 159 -14.00 7.44 -18.08
C ASN A 159 -13.02 8.41 -18.75
N ASN A 160 -12.30 7.99 -19.80
CA ASN A 160 -11.40 8.81 -20.61
C ASN A 160 -10.27 9.48 -19.82
N THR A 161 -9.76 8.87 -18.77
CA THR A 161 -8.53 9.32 -18.10
C THR A 161 -7.36 9.26 -19.09
N ALA A 162 -6.61 10.34 -19.25
CA ALA A 162 -5.42 10.36 -20.09
C ALA A 162 -4.23 9.70 -19.36
N PHE A 163 -3.57 8.74 -20.03
CA PHE A 163 -2.41 8.05 -19.48
C PHE A 163 -1.13 8.42 -20.23
N PHE A 164 -0.13 8.86 -19.48
CA PHE A 164 1.24 9.03 -19.93
C PHE A 164 2.06 7.86 -19.40
N ASN A 165 2.03 6.74 -20.15
CA ASN A 165 2.74 5.51 -19.80
C ASN A 165 4.22 5.62 -20.18
N GLU A 166 5.11 5.14 -19.32
CA GLU A 166 6.57 5.20 -19.51
C GLU A 166 7.08 6.66 -19.60
N TRP A 167 6.44 7.53 -18.80
CA TRP A 167 6.86 8.91 -18.56
C TRP A 167 7.34 9.07 -17.14
N PHE A 168 8.51 9.65 -16.97
CA PHE A 168 9.12 9.92 -15.68
C PHE A 168 8.87 11.38 -15.29
N ALA A 169 8.09 11.59 -14.22
CA ALA A 169 7.93 12.93 -13.64
C ALA A 169 9.24 13.34 -12.94
N THR A 170 9.81 14.47 -13.32
CA THR A 170 11.12 14.90 -12.83
C THR A 170 11.02 15.87 -11.67
N ASP A 171 10.19 16.92 -11.78
CA ASP A 171 10.09 17.96 -10.76
C ASP A 171 8.70 18.59 -10.67
N ILE A 172 8.42 19.14 -9.48
CA ILE A 172 7.26 19.99 -9.21
C ILE A 172 7.55 21.39 -9.76
N VAL A 173 6.64 21.92 -10.55
CA VAL A 173 6.75 23.29 -11.09
C VAL A 173 5.93 24.24 -10.22
N LYS A 174 6.58 25.31 -9.73
CA LYS A 174 5.95 26.39 -8.97
C LYS A 174 5.98 27.70 -9.74
N ASN A 175 4.98 28.55 -9.53
CA ASN A 175 5.00 29.92 -9.99
C ASN A 175 5.83 30.84 -9.04
N GLN A 176 5.91 32.12 -9.34
CA GLN A 176 6.65 33.10 -8.55
C GLN A 176 6.11 33.25 -7.10
N ASP A 177 4.84 32.95 -6.88
CA ASP A 177 4.20 32.97 -5.55
C ASP A 177 4.42 31.68 -4.77
N GLY A 178 5.22 30.72 -5.28
CA GLY A 178 5.49 29.44 -4.66
C GLY A 178 4.37 28.42 -4.82
N VAL A 179 3.37 28.70 -5.66
CA VAL A 179 2.23 27.81 -5.88
C VAL A 179 2.56 26.76 -6.92
N VAL A 180 2.21 25.50 -6.63
CA VAL A 180 2.33 24.40 -7.59
C VAL A 180 1.39 24.61 -8.77
N VAL A 181 1.93 24.62 -9.98
CA VAL A 181 1.20 24.83 -11.23
C VAL A 181 1.33 23.66 -12.20
N GLY A 182 1.95 22.58 -11.78
CA GLY A 182 2.11 21.37 -12.56
C GLY A 182 3.41 20.64 -12.27
N VAL A 183 3.81 19.79 -13.20
CA VAL A 183 5.04 18.99 -13.13
C VAL A 183 5.78 19.01 -14.47
N SER A 184 7.09 18.81 -14.44
CA SER A 184 7.88 18.44 -15.60
C SER A 184 7.97 16.92 -15.71
N ALA A 185 8.00 16.42 -16.93
CA ALA A 185 8.14 14.99 -17.18
C ALA A 185 8.95 14.73 -18.45
N ILE A 186 9.61 13.58 -18.48
CA ILE A 186 10.36 13.08 -19.63
C ILE A 186 9.76 11.76 -20.13
N CYS A 187 9.53 11.66 -21.43
CA CYS A 187 9.22 10.38 -22.07
C CYS A 187 10.46 9.50 -22.06
N ILE A 188 10.35 8.30 -21.45
CA ILE A 188 11.50 7.39 -21.30
C ILE A 188 11.98 6.88 -22.66
N GLU A 189 11.05 6.64 -23.60
CA GLU A 189 11.37 6.12 -24.93
C GLU A 189 12.09 7.16 -25.82
N THR A 190 11.56 8.39 -25.84
CA THR A 190 12.00 9.40 -26.82
C THR A 190 12.94 10.46 -26.24
N GLY A 191 13.02 10.59 -24.92
CA GLY A 191 13.72 11.68 -24.26
C GLY A 191 12.99 13.04 -24.35
N GLU A 192 11.77 13.10 -24.91
CA GLU A 192 10.97 14.32 -24.98
C GLU A 192 10.69 14.86 -23.57
N ILE A 193 11.00 16.13 -23.35
CA ILE A 193 10.67 16.83 -22.09
C ILE A 193 9.42 17.66 -22.29
N VAL A 194 8.45 17.52 -21.37
CA VAL A 194 7.21 18.30 -21.37
C VAL A 194 6.99 18.99 -20.04
N TYR A 195 6.30 20.11 -20.11
CA TYR A 195 5.66 20.73 -18.95
C TYR A 195 4.17 20.42 -18.96
N ILE A 196 3.68 19.77 -17.91
CA ILE A 196 2.26 19.43 -17.75
C ILE A 196 1.67 20.37 -16.71
N LYS A 197 0.99 21.41 -17.22
CA LYS A 197 0.28 22.39 -16.41
C LYS A 197 -0.98 21.79 -15.81
N SER A 198 -1.22 22.03 -14.51
CA SER A 198 -2.43 21.56 -13.83
C SER A 198 -2.93 22.56 -12.79
N LYS A 199 -4.24 22.51 -12.54
CA LYS A 199 -4.88 23.26 -11.43
C LYS A 199 -4.69 22.53 -10.10
N ALA A 200 -4.58 21.19 -10.16
CA ALA A 200 -4.30 20.33 -9.02
C ALA A 200 -3.25 19.28 -9.41
N THR A 201 -2.30 19.01 -8.51
CA THR A 201 -1.28 17.97 -8.67
C THR A 201 -1.39 16.99 -7.52
N VAL A 202 -1.53 15.71 -7.83
CA VAL A 202 -1.67 14.60 -6.86
C VAL A 202 -0.43 13.72 -6.95
N PHE A 203 0.23 13.49 -5.82
CA PHE A 203 1.34 12.56 -5.73
C PHE A 203 0.85 11.20 -5.20
N ALA A 204 1.07 10.15 -5.98
CA ALA A 204 0.75 8.77 -5.67
C ALA A 204 1.92 7.85 -6.08
N THR A 205 3.14 8.30 -5.81
CA THR A 205 4.40 7.75 -6.34
C THR A 205 4.90 6.50 -5.64
N GLY A 206 4.20 6.05 -4.59
CA GLY A 206 4.63 4.93 -3.76
C GLY A 206 5.84 5.27 -2.89
N GLY A 207 6.44 4.25 -2.28
CA GLY A 207 7.56 4.39 -1.35
C GLY A 207 8.94 4.35 -2.00
N ALA A 208 9.97 4.19 -1.16
CA ALA A 208 11.38 4.17 -1.52
C ALA A 208 12.09 2.86 -1.13
N GLY A 209 11.37 1.75 -0.95
CA GLY A 209 11.94 0.51 -0.41
C GLY A 209 13.10 -0.05 -1.23
N ARG A 210 13.26 0.38 -2.48
CA ARG A 210 14.34 -0.06 -3.35
C ARG A 210 15.73 0.49 -2.99
N ILE A 211 15.81 1.36 -1.97
CA ILE A 211 17.10 1.77 -1.39
C ILE A 211 17.74 0.63 -0.56
N TYR A 212 16.96 -0.38 -0.16
CA TYR A 212 17.45 -1.56 0.56
C TYR A 212 17.82 -2.69 -0.40
N ALA A 213 18.88 -3.43 -0.09
CA ALA A 213 19.33 -4.58 -0.88
C ALA A 213 18.28 -5.71 -0.89
N SER A 214 17.71 -6.03 0.29
CA SER A 214 16.61 -7.00 0.42
C SER A 214 15.30 -6.26 0.67
N THR A 215 14.39 -6.32 -0.28
CA THR A 215 13.10 -5.63 -0.21
C THR A 215 12.04 -6.36 -1.03
N THR A 216 10.80 -6.35 -0.53
CA THR A 216 9.64 -6.82 -1.28
C THR A 216 9.15 -5.81 -2.32
N ASN A 217 9.72 -4.61 -2.34
CA ASN A 217 9.28 -3.53 -3.19
C ASN A 217 9.72 -3.73 -4.63
N ALA A 218 8.85 -3.36 -5.58
CA ALA A 218 9.17 -3.36 -7.00
C ALA A 218 10.35 -2.42 -7.31
N LEU A 219 11.08 -2.71 -8.40
CA LEU A 219 12.23 -1.92 -8.87
C LEU A 219 11.92 -0.43 -9.06
N ILE A 220 10.65 -0.10 -9.27
CA ILE A 220 10.18 1.26 -9.47
C ILE A 220 10.03 2.08 -8.17
N ASN A 221 10.09 1.46 -7.00
CA ASN A 221 9.91 2.14 -5.71
C ASN A 221 11.21 2.79 -5.23
N THR A 222 11.63 3.82 -5.93
CA THR A 222 12.92 4.53 -5.78
C THR A 222 12.83 5.85 -5.03
N GLY A 223 11.63 6.21 -4.50
CA GLY A 223 11.44 7.43 -3.70
C GLY A 223 11.34 8.72 -4.51
N ASP A 224 10.99 8.64 -5.79
CA ASP A 224 10.99 9.79 -6.69
C ASP A 224 10.11 10.93 -6.20
N GLY A 225 8.90 10.62 -5.72
CA GLY A 225 7.98 11.64 -5.20
C GLY A 225 8.50 12.36 -3.96
N VAL A 226 9.16 11.64 -3.05
CA VAL A 226 9.82 12.25 -1.88
C VAL A 226 10.96 13.15 -2.34
N GLY A 227 11.78 12.70 -3.28
CA GLY A 227 12.85 13.48 -3.87
C GLY A 227 12.36 14.75 -4.56
N MET A 228 11.29 14.66 -5.36
CA MET A 228 10.64 15.81 -6.00
C MET A 228 10.11 16.82 -4.97
N ALA A 229 9.49 16.31 -3.91
CA ALA A 229 8.95 17.16 -2.84
C ALA A 229 10.07 17.91 -2.11
N LEU A 230 11.14 17.21 -1.73
CA LEU A 230 12.31 17.83 -1.06
C LEU A 230 12.95 18.90 -1.94
N ARG A 231 13.20 18.64 -3.23
CA ARG A 231 13.74 19.64 -4.17
C ARG A 231 12.83 20.85 -4.33
N ALA A 232 11.53 20.63 -4.21
CA ALA A 232 10.54 21.70 -4.25
C ALA A 232 10.37 22.43 -2.90
N GLY A 233 11.11 22.06 -1.86
CA GLY A 233 11.06 22.69 -0.53
C GLY A 233 9.86 22.28 0.31
N PHE A 234 9.28 21.09 0.06
CA PHE A 234 8.27 20.50 0.93
C PHE A 234 8.92 19.69 2.07
N PRO A 235 8.34 19.71 3.28
CA PRO A 235 8.83 18.88 4.37
C PRO A 235 8.58 17.38 4.09
N VAL A 236 9.38 16.56 4.75
CA VAL A 236 9.13 15.12 4.88
C VAL A 236 9.15 14.77 6.36
N GLN A 237 8.45 13.68 6.73
CA GLN A 237 8.26 13.26 8.12
C GLN A 237 8.45 11.75 8.23
N ASP A 238 9.00 11.30 9.36
CA ASP A 238 9.13 9.89 9.77
C ASP A 238 9.79 8.99 8.71
N ILE A 239 10.71 9.53 7.92
CA ILE A 239 11.38 8.82 6.81
C ILE A 239 12.31 7.71 7.28
N GLU A 240 12.71 7.71 8.56
CA GLU A 240 13.49 6.67 9.22
C GLU A 240 12.64 5.46 9.63
N MET A 241 11.31 5.59 9.63
CA MET A 241 10.41 4.51 10.04
C MET A 241 10.10 3.58 8.89
N TRP A 242 10.58 2.34 9.02
CA TRP A 242 10.37 1.27 8.05
C TRP A 242 9.78 0.04 8.71
N GLN A 243 8.80 -0.58 8.03
CA GLN A 243 8.29 -1.88 8.43
C GLN A 243 8.99 -2.98 7.64
N PHE A 244 9.48 -4.00 8.34
CA PHE A 244 9.98 -5.23 7.73
C PHE A 244 8.88 -6.29 7.71
N HIS A 245 8.65 -6.88 6.53
CA HIS A 245 7.77 -8.03 6.45
C HIS A 245 8.52 -9.28 6.92
N PRO A 246 7.94 -10.10 7.82
CA PRO A 246 8.62 -11.28 8.33
C PRO A 246 9.05 -12.26 7.22
N THR A 247 8.20 -12.48 6.23
CA THR A 247 8.36 -13.54 5.25
C THR A 247 8.67 -13.01 3.84
N GLY A 248 9.89 -12.53 3.62
CA GLY A 248 10.48 -12.43 2.28
C GLY A 248 11.24 -13.72 1.95
N ILE A 249 11.20 -14.19 0.71
CA ILE A 249 12.00 -15.35 0.27
C ILE A 249 13.48 -15.02 0.46
N HIS A 250 14.20 -15.88 1.19
CA HIS A 250 15.63 -15.72 1.41
C HIS A 250 16.40 -15.65 0.08
N GLY A 251 17.33 -14.72 -0.03
CA GLY A 251 18.13 -14.47 -1.24
C GLY A 251 17.41 -13.67 -2.34
N ALA A 252 16.08 -13.76 -2.45
CA ALA A 252 15.32 -13.08 -3.50
C ALA A 252 14.57 -11.81 -3.02
N GLY A 253 14.24 -11.71 -1.74
CA GLY A 253 13.43 -10.62 -1.18
C GLY A 253 11.97 -10.63 -1.64
N THR A 254 11.54 -11.61 -2.42
CA THR A 254 10.17 -11.71 -2.92
C THR A 254 9.19 -11.97 -1.78
N LEU A 255 8.07 -11.23 -1.77
CA LEU A 255 7.06 -11.35 -0.72
C LEU A 255 6.38 -12.73 -0.70
N VAL A 256 6.39 -13.37 0.45
CA VAL A 256 5.46 -14.46 0.80
C VAL A 256 4.41 -13.89 1.74
N THR A 257 3.18 -13.80 1.25
CA THR A 257 2.09 -13.12 1.96
C THR A 257 1.89 -13.59 3.38
N GLU A 258 1.51 -12.68 4.26
CA GLU A 258 1.02 -13.00 5.60
C GLU A 258 -0.21 -13.93 5.58
N GLY A 259 -0.96 -13.92 4.47
CA GLY A 259 -2.04 -14.86 4.23
C GLY A 259 -1.65 -16.32 4.41
N CYS A 260 -0.39 -16.70 4.16
CA CYS A 260 0.12 -18.05 4.43
C CYS A 260 -0.01 -18.43 5.92
N ARG A 261 0.33 -17.50 6.82
CA ARG A 261 0.18 -17.70 8.27
C ARG A 261 -1.29 -17.58 8.69
N GLY A 262 -2.06 -16.72 8.03
CA GLY A 262 -3.51 -16.62 8.20
C GLY A 262 -4.27 -17.90 7.83
N GLU A 263 -3.82 -18.63 6.82
CA GLU A 263 -4.38 -19.92 6.42
C GLU A 263 -3.86 -21.11 7.28
N GLY A 264 -2.99 -20.84 8.26
CA GLY A 264 -2.50 -21.84 9.22
C GLY A 264 -1.02 -22.22 9.08
N GLY A 265 -0.26 -21.56 8.21
CA GLY A 265 1.19 -21.73 8.13
C GLY A 265 1.91 -21.19 9.37
N TYR A 266 3.09 -21.70 9.67
CA TYR A 266 3.88 -21.29 10.82
C TYR A 266 5.39 -21.33 10.56
N LEU A 267 6.13 -20.58 11.39
CA LEU A 267 7.58 -20.46 11.30
C LEU A 267 8.28 -21.51 12.17
N ILE A 268 9.36 -22.08 11.65
CA ILE A 268 10.22 -23.02 12.37
C ILE A 268 11.69 -22.63 12.23
N ASN A 269 12.46 -22.89 13.28
CA ASN A 269 13.92 -22.76 13.30
C ASN A 269 14.60 -24.07 12.83
N LYS A 270 15.94 -24.13 12.91
CA LYS A 270 16.72 -25.33 12.48
C LYS A 270 16.38 -26.60 13.26
N ASP A 271 15.90 -26.48 14.49
CA ASP A 271 15.56 -27.59 15.37
C ASP A 271 14.11 -28.07 15.12
N GLY A 272 13.40 -27.47 14.18
CA GLY A 272 11.99 -27.74 13.88
C GLY A 272 11.01 -27.14 14.91
N GLU A 273 11.50 -26.31 15.84
CA GLU A 273 10.67 -25.66 16.84
C GLU A 273 9.82 -24.56 16.20
N ARG A 274 8.52 -24.53 16.52
CA ARG A 274 7.63 -23.42 16.24
C ARG A 274 7.88 -22.31 17.25
N PHE A 275 8.97 -21.55 17.07
CA PHE A 275 9.51 -20.62 18.05
C PHE A 275 8.55 -19.46 18.42
N MET A 276 7.60 -19.11 17.55
CA MET A 276 6.62 -18.05 17.87
C MET A 276 5.72 -18.38 19.05
N GLU A 277 5.55 -19.64 19.42
CA GLU A 277 4.84 -20.05 20.63
C GLU A 277 5.56 -19.58 21.91
N ARG A 278 6.87 -19.43 21.86
CA ARG A 278 7.70 -18.91 22.97
C ARG A 278 7.70 -17.39 23.04
N TYR A 279 7.75 -16.72 21.88
CA TYR A 279 7.82 -15.25 21.82
C TYR A 279 6.45 -14.57 21.95
N ALA A 280 5.40 -15.18 21.45
CA ALA A 280 4.05 -14.64 21.45
C ALA A 280 3.01 -15.74 21.70
N PRO A 281 2.88 -16.27 22.94
CA PRO A 281 2.08 -17.46 23.25
C PRO A 281 0.61 -17.39 22.79
N ASN A 282 0.02 -16.20 22.80
CA ASN A 282 -1.38 -15.99 22.47
C ASN A 282 -1.62 -15.86 20.95
N ALA A 283 -0.89 -14.96 20.28
CA ALA A 283 -1.06 -14.66 18.86
C ALA A 283 -0.20 -15.56 17.95
N LYS A 284 0.86 -16.16 18.50
CA LYS A 284 1.82 -17.03 17.78
C LYS A 284 2.32 -16.36 16.50
N ASP A 285 2.23 -17.04 15.38
CA ASP A 285 2.65 -16.57 14.06
C ASP A 285 1.79 -15.44 13.50
N LEU A 286 0.67 -15.12 14.14
CA LEU A 286 -0.20 -13.96 13.84
C LEU A 286 -0.02 -12.80 14.83
N ALA A 287 1.10 -12.76 15.54
CA ALA A 287 1.54 -11.55 16.24
C ALA A 287 1.84 -10.42 15.23
N GLY A 288 1.98 -9.20 15.71
CA GLY A 288 2.36 -8.05 14.88
C GLY A 288 3.64 -8.32 14.08
N ARG A 289 3.73 -7.77 12.88
CA ARG A 289 4.86 -8.02 11.95
C ARG A 289 6.22 -7.71 12.57
N ASP A 290 6.30 -6.64 13.34
CA ASP A 290 7.50 -6.21 14.06
C ASP A 290 7.93 -7.26 15.12
N VAL A 291 6.96 -7.81 15.86
CA VAL A 291 7.21 -8.87 16.85
C VAL A 291 7.74 -10.12 16.15
N VAL A 292 7.08 -10.57 15.08
CA VAL A 292 7.50 -11.76 14.33
C VAL A 292 8.88 -11.56 13.72
N ALA A 293 9.12 -10.42 13.05
CA ALA A 293 10.40 -10.13 12.41
C ALA A 293 11.55 -10.07 13.44
N ARG A 294 11.36 -9.42 14.59
CA ARG A 294 12.36 -9.40 15.68
C ARG A 294 12.62 -10.79 16.23
N SER A 295 11.58 -11.59 16.43
CA SER A 295 11.74 -12.98 16.91
C SER A 295 12.57 -13.82 15.93
N MET A 296 12.33 -13.68 14.62
CA MET A 296 13.14 -14.36 13.59
C MET A 296 14.62 -13.93 13.65
N VAL A 297 14.89 -12.64 13.81
CA VAL A 297 16.27 -12.13 13.93
C VAL A 297 16.92 -12.69 15.19
N LEU A 298 16.21 -12.77 16.32
CA LEU A 298 16.73 -13.37 17.54
C LEU A 298 17.08 -14.85 17.36
N GLU A 299 16.22 -15.63 16.69
CA GLU A 299 16.53 -17.04 16.36
C GLU A 299 17.81 -17.17 15.53
N ILE A 300 17.98 -16.30 14.52
CA ILE A 300 19.18 -16.28 13.68
C ILE A 300 20.43 -15.90 14.51
N LEU A 301 20.37 -14.83 15.28
CA LEU A 301 21.51 -14.34 16.10
C LEU A 301 21.92 -15.33 17.19
N GLU A 302 20.99 -16.09 17.75
CA GLU A 302 21.26 -17.14 18.74
C GLU A 302 21.69 -18.46 18.11
N GLY A 303 21.96 -18.47 16.79
CA GLY A 303 22.48 -19.63 16.06
C GLY A 303 21.44 -20.73 15.78
N ARG A 304 20.15 -20.41 15.85
CA ARG A 304 19.06 -21.33 15.46
C ARG A 304 18.52 -21.07 14.05
N GLY A 305 19.19 -20.26 13.26
CA GLY A 305 18.94 -20.09 11.84
C GLY A 305 19.21 -21.36 11.04
N VAL A 306 18.65 -21.42 9.83
CA VAL A 306 18.72 -22.54 8.89
C VAL A 306 19.73 -22.22 7.78
N GLY A 307 20.18 -23.25 7.09
CA GLY A 307 21.13 -23.15 5.96
C GLY A 307 22.60 -23.06 6.39
N PRO A 308 23.53 -23.04 5.43
CA PRO A 308 24.96 -23.04 5.70
C PRO A 308 25.43 -21.80 6.50
N GLU A 309 24.81 -20.64 6.22
CA GLU A 309 25.11 -19.38 6.89
C GLU A 309 24.28 -19.15 8.16
N ALA A 310 23.33 -20.03 8.47
CA ALA A 310 22.38 -19.92 9.59
C ALA A 310 21.65 -18.56 9.63
N ASP A 311 21.32 -18.00 8.49
CA ASP A 311 20.88 -16.61 8.30
C ASP A 311 19.39 -16.43 7.99
N HIS A 312 18.61 -17.52 7.98
CA HIS A 312 17.17 -17.50 7.72
C HIS A 312 16.42 -18.54 8.57
N VAL A 313 15.09 -18.50 8.50
CA VAL A 313 14.18 -19.49 9.10
C VAL A 313 13.26 -20.07 8.03
N LEU A 314 12.41 -21.03 8.39
CA LEU A 314 11.55 -21.73 7.45
C LEU A 314 10.06 -21.43 7.73
N LEU A 315 9.29 -21.19 6.66
CA LEU A 315 7.83 -21.12 6.72
C LEU A 315 7.24 -22.44 6.26
N LYS A 316 6.55 -23.12 7.15
CA LYS A 316 5.96 -24.44 6.93
C LYS A 316 4.50 -24.32 6.48
N LEU A 317 4.16 -24.94 5.34
CA LEU A 317 2.83 -24.93 4.72
C LEU A 317 2.33 -26.33 4.34
N ASP A 318 3.21 -27.31 4.17
CA ASP A 318 2.92 -28.66 3.66
C ASP A 318 1.81 -29.39 4.44
N HIS A 319 1.68 -29.14 5.75
CA HIS A 319 0.63 -29.69 6.61
C HIS A 319 -0.79 -29.23 6.25
N LEU A 320 -0.96 -28.13 5.47
CA LEU A 320 -2.26 -27.64 5.00
C LEU A 320 -2.84 -28.48 3.87
N GLY A 321 -2.01 -29.27 3.21
CA GLY A 321 -2.36 -30.14 2.11
C GLY A 321 -2.52 -29.43 0.75
N GLU A 322 -2.23 -30.17 -0.31
CA GLU A 322 -2.18 -29.66 -1.67
C GLU A 322 -3.48 -28.98 -2.14
N LYS A 323 -4.64 -29.54 -1.79
CA LYS A 323 -5.95 -28.98 -2.15
C LYS A 323 -6.15 -27.58 -1.59
N THR A 324 -5.82 -27.37 -0.32
CA THR A 324 -5.93 -26.05 0.34
C THR A 324 -4.95 -25.04 -0.28
N LEU A 325 -3.70 -25.45 -0.47
CA LEU A 325 -2.66 -24.60 -1.02
C LEU A 325 -3.01 -24.14 -2.45
N ASN A 326 -3.46 -25.05 -3.32
CA ASN A 326 -3.88 -24.70 -4.67
C ASN A 326 -5.12 -23.78 -4.71
N ALA A 327 -6.04 -23.93 -3.77
CA ALA A 327 -7.25 -23.10 -3.71
C ALA A 327 -7.00 -21.70 -3.14
N LYS A 328 -6.16 -21.59 -2.10
CA LYS A 328 -6.00 -20.37 -1.30
C LYS A 328 -4.72 -19.58 -1.61
N LEU A 329 -3.66 -20.27 -2.05
CA LEU A 329 -2.31 -19.73 -2.18
C LEU A 329 -1.62 -20.12 -3.50
N PRO A 330 -2.33 -20.15 -4.66
CA PRO A 330 -1.75 -20.62 -5.93
C PRO A 330 -0.55 -19.79 -6.38
N GLY A 331 -0.57 -18.47 -6.16
CA GLY A 331 0.54 -17.58 -6.50
C GLY A 331 1.76 -17.81 -5.61
N ILE A 332 1.56 -18.16 -4.35
CA ILE A 332 2.68 -18.49 -3.43
C ILE A 332 3.36 -19.78 -3.86
N LEU A 333 2.62 -20.78 -4.30
CA LEU A 333 3.21 -22.01 -4.85
C LEU A 333 4.11 -21.69 -6.05
N GLU A 334 3.65 -20.86 -6.97
CA GLU A 334 4.39 -20.44 -8.16
C GLU A 334 5.66 -19.64 -7.78
N LEU A 335 5.53 -18.66 -6.89
CA LEU A 335 6.64 -17.83 -6.44
C LEU A 335 7.72 -18.64 -5.71
N SER A 336 7.32 -19.57 -4.85
CA SER A 336 8.25 -20.40 -4.10
C SER A 336 9.03 -21.36 -5.00
N ARG A 337 8.37 -21.96 -5.98
CA ARG A 337 9.03 -22.82 -6.99
C ARG A 337 10.00 -22.01 -7.85
N THR A 338 9.64 -20.76 -8.20
CA THR A 338 10.45 -19.89 -9.06
C THR A 338 11.64 -19.29 -8.34
N PHE A 339 11.45 -18.73 -7.14
CA PHE A 339 12.44 -17.90 -6.47
C PHE A 339 13.15 -18.58 -5.29
N ALA A 340 12.51 -19.55 -4.65
CA ALA A 340 13.10 -20.33 -3.57
C ALA A 340 13.53 -21.73 -4.02
N HIS A 341 13.10 -22.17 -5.21
CA HIS A 341 13.34 -23.50 -5.78
C HIS A 341 12.81 -24.64 -4.90
N VAL A 342 11.75 -24.37 -4.13
CA VAL A 342 11.07 -25.34 -3.26
C VAL A 342 9.61 -25.52 -3.67
N ASP A 343 9.06 -26.70 -3.43
CA ASP A 343 7.63 -26.97 -3.57
C ASP A 343 6.94 -26.94 -2.19
N PRO A 344 6.18 -25.86 -1.87
CA PRO A 344 5.57 -25.71 -0.55
C PRO A 344 4.58 -26.81 -0.15
N VAL A 345 4.15 -27.64 -1.10
CA VAL A 345 3.34 -28.84 -0.81
C VAL A 345 4.15 -29.93 -0.11
N LYS A 346 5.50 -29.91 -0.28
CA LYS A 346 6.40 -30.98 0.18
C LYS A 346 7.41 -30.52 1.22
N GLU A 347 7.84 -29.26 1.14
CA GLU A 347 8.92 -28.72 1.95
C GLU A 347 8.69 -27.26 2.32
N PRO A 348 9.25 -26.76 3.44
CA PRO A 348 9.04 -25.40 3.88
C PRO A 348 9.82 -24.38 3.04
N ILE A 349 9.32 -23.14 3.01
CA ILE A 349 9.90 -22.03 2.26
C ILE A 349 10.97 -21.34 3.11
N PRO A 350 12.22 -21.12 2.62
CA PRO A 350 13.21 -20.32 3.33
C PRO A 350 12.82 -18.83 3.31
N VAL A 351 12.72 -18.22 4.49
CA VAL A 351 12.25 -16.84 4.66
C VAL A 351 13.11 -16.04 5.62
N ILE A 352 13.20 -14.72 5.36
CA ILE A 352 13.94 -13.77 6.18
C ILE A 352 13.16 -12.45 6.26
N PRO A 353 13.23 -11.68 7.39
CA PRO A 353 12.67 -10.35 7.46
C PRO A 353 13.23 -9.44 6.37
N THR A 354 12.34 -8.81 5.60
CA THR A 354 12.67 -8.08 4.38
C THR A 354 12.00 -6.70 4.40
N CYS A 355 12.70 -5.65 3.98
CA CYS A 355 12.16 -4.29 3.94
C CYS A 355 10.87 -4.25 3.09
N HIS A 356 9.80 -3.68 3.67
CA HIS A 356 8.45 -3.78 3.08
C HIS A 356 7.77 -2.43 2.92
N TYR A 357 7.52 -1.71 4.02
CA TYR A 357 6.84 -0.42 3.98
C TYR A 357 7.71 0.72 4.47
N MET A 358 7.71 1.82 3.71
CA MET A 358 8.11 3.14 4.16
C MET A 358 6.94 3.76 4.92
N MET A 359 7.07 3.99 6.22
CA MET A 359 5.98 4.50 7.06
C MET A 359 5.82 6.00 6.93
N GLY A 360 6.91 6.72 6.76
CA GLY A 360 6.93 8.16 6.58
C GLY A 360 6.80 8.61 5.11
N GLY A 361 6.94 9.89 4.90
CA GLY A 361 6.85 10.52 3.58
C GLY A 361 6.52 12.00 3.66
N ILE A 362 5.77 12.54 2.71
CA ILE A 362 5.26 13.91 2.76
C ILE A 362 4.08 13.96 3.73
N PRO A 363 4.12 14.79 4.79
CA PRO A 363 3.04 14.90 5.75
C PRO A 363 1.79 15.48 5.12
N THR A 364 0.64 14.90 5.46
CA THR A 364 -0.68 15.35 5.01
C THR A 364 -1.67 15.44 6.17
N ASN A 365 -2.74 16.20 6.00
CA ASN A 365 -3.90 16.13 6.89
C ASN A 365 -4.84 14.97 6.46
N VAL A 366 -5.94 14.78 7.20
CA VAL A 366 -6.96 13.76 6.92
C VAL A 366 -7.61 13.89 5.53
N HIS A 367 -7.47 15.05 4.90
CA HIS A 367 -7.97 15.30 3.54
C HIS A 367 -6.91 15.06 2.45
N GLY A 368 -5.75 14.50 2.81
CA GLY A 368 -4.65 14.24 1.88
C GLY A 368 -3.93 15.50 1.38
N GLN A 369 -4.10 16.64 2.03
CA GLN A 369 -3.45 17.89 1.67
C GLN A 369 -2.07 17.95 2.31
N ALA A 370 -1.05 18.23 1.49
CA ALA A 370 0.31 18.39 1.98
C ALA A 370 0.43 19.54 2.97
N LEU A 371 1.18 19.30 4.03
CA LEU A 371 1.46 20.27 5.07
C LEU A 371 2.82 20.92 4.84
N THR A 372 2.99 22.16 5.32
CA THR A 372 4.28 22.83 5.39
C THR A 372 4.47 23.44 6.76
N GLN A 373 5.73 23.57 7.18
CA GLN A 373 6.07 24.29 8.40
C GLN A 373 6.22 25.80 8.09
N ASP A 374 5.54 26.63 8.89
CA ASP A 374 5.82 28.06 8.96
C ASP A 374 6.57 28.31 10.27
N ALA A 375 7.59 29.17 10.23
CA ALA A 375 8.37 29.52 11.42
C ALA A 375 7.53 30.08 12.59
N ARG A 376 6.29 30.46 12.36
CA ARG A 376 5.35 31.04 13.33
C ARG A 376 4.14 30.14 13.65
N VAL A 377 3.87 29.11 12.85
CA VAL A 377 2.76 28.16 13.02
C VAL A 377 3.28 26.79 12.71
N THR A 378 3.03 25.84 13.60
CA THR A 378 3.61 24.48 13.53
C THR A 378 3.25 23.75 12.23
N THR A 379 2.11 24.08 11.62
CA THR A 379 1.68 23.43 10.38
C THR A 379 0.77 24.35 9.58
N LYS A 380 1.03 24.54 8.29
CA LYS A 380 0.24 25.37 7.38
C LYS A 380 -0.10 24.58 6.12
N LEU A 381 -1.36 24.65 5.72
CA LEU A 381 -1.82 24.10 4.44
C LEU A 381 -1.15 24.82 3.26
N LEU A 382 -0.53 24.05 2.39
CA LEU A 382 -0.01 24.59 1.13
C LEU A 382 -1.16 24.95 0.20
N LYS A 383 -1.16 26.21 -0.26
CA LYS A 383 -2.19 26.70 -1.18
C LYS A 383 -1.91 26.25 -2.60
N ALA A 384 -2.86 25.56 -3.26
CA ALA A 384 -2.97 25.56 -4.71
C ALA A 384 -3.86 26.71 -5.15
N CYS A 385 -3.47 27.43 -6.14
CA CYS A 385 -4.32 28.44 -6.71
C CYS A 385 -5.24 27.86 -7.77
N LEU A 386 -6.52 27.86 -7.43
CA LEU A 386 -7.54 28.11 -8.43
C LEU A 386 -7.89 29.62 -8.29
N PRO A 387 -7.85 30.43 -9.35
CA PRO A 387 -8.08 31.88 -9.25
C PRO A 387 -9.45 32.27 -8.68
N TRP A 388 -10.38 31.32 -8.58
CA TRP A 388 -11.74 31.46 -8.07
C TRP A 388 -12.06 30.54 -6.88
N ALA A 389 -11.11 29.73 -6.44
CA ALA A 389 -11.24 28.94 -5.22
C ALA A 389 -10.05 29.21 -4.31
N LYS A 390 -10.29 29.86 -3.18
CA LYS A 390 -9.31 30.01 -2.08
C LYS A 390 -9.06 28.65 -1.43
N GLN A 391 -8.44 27.69 -2.14
CA GLN A 391 -8.25 26.33 -1.63
C GLN A 391 -6.86 25.76 -1.87
N PRO A 392 -6.41 24.89 -0.97
CA PRO A 392 -5.06 24.37 -0.92
C PRO A 392 -4.76 23.27 -1.97
N VAL A 393 -3.48 23.11 -2.28
CA VAL A 393 -2.94 22.03 -3.12
C VAL A 393 -3.17 20.69 -2.45
N TYR A 394 -3.65 19.74 -3.22
CA TYR A 394 -3.72 18.34 -2.79
C TYR A 394 -2.44 17.63 -3.21
N LEU A 395 -1.60 17.34 -2.24
CA LEU A 395 -0.47 16.45 -2.36
C LEU A 395 -0.82 15.21 -1.54
N SER A 396 -1.46 14.22 -2.13
CA SER A 396 -1.68 12.97 -1.43
C SER A 396 -0.43 12.11 -1.58
N MET A 397 0.21 11.80 -0.49
CA MET A 397 1.30 10.85 -0.45
C MET A 397 0.99 9.60 0.33
N ALA A 398 1.81 8.62 -0.05
CA ALA A 398 1.93 7.32 0.50
C ALA A 398 2.23 7.34 2.01
N LEU A 399 1.24 7.33 2.86
CA LEU A 399 1.36 6.69 4.15
C LEU A 399 1.28 5.18 3.91
N THR A 400 2.41 4.53 3.88
CA THR A 400 2.52 3.07 3.76
C THR A 400 2.45 2.42 5.13
N ALA A 401 1.54 2.85 5.97
CA ALA A 401 1.39 2.31 7.29
C ALA A 401 0.23 1.30 7.37
N TRP A 402 0.51 0.12 7.81
CA TRP A 402 -0.34 -0.85 8.51
C TRP A 402 -1.60 -1.41 7.84
N VAL A 403 -2.16 -0.80 6.79
CA VAL A 403 -3.36 -1.30 6.14
C VAL A 403 -3.14 -1.33 4.64
N GLU A 404 -2.91 -2.52 4.14
CA GLU A 404 -2.74 -2.79 2.73
C GLU A 404 -3.89 -2.18 1.91
N THR A 405 -3.55 -1.34 0.94
CA THR A 405 -4.39 -0.84 -0.15
C THR A 405 -5.56 0.09 0.25
N LEU A 406 -6.22 -0.08 1.40
CA LEU A 406 -7.46 0.63 1.74
C LEU A 406 -7.25 2.11 2.05
N TYR A 407 -6.21 2.45 2.81
CA TYR A 407 -5.90 3.83 3.18
C TYR A 407 -5.70 4.73 1.94
N TRP A 408 -5.13 4.18 0.90
CA TRP A 408 -4.91 4.87 -0.38
C TRP A 408 -6.19 5.16 -1.14
N ILE A 409 -7.09 4.18 -1.14
CA ILE A 409 -8.40 4.29 -1.77
C ILE A 409 -9.24 5.32 -1.03
N LEU A 410 -9.14 5.34 0.30
CA LEU A 410 -9.90 6.26 1.16
C LEU A 410 -9.33 7.68 1.15
N LEU A 411 -8.01 7.86 1.14
CA LEU A 411 -7.41 9.19 0.98
C LEU A 411 -7.78 9.81 -0.37
N SER A 412 -7.84 9.00 -1.42
CA SER A 412 -8.37 9.47 -2.71
C SER A 412 -9.85 9.81 -2.66
N LEU A 413 -10.65 9.16 -1.81
CA LEU A 413 -12.06 9.52 -1.55
C LEU A 413 -12.19 10.83 -0.76
N ALA A 414 -11.35 11.05 0.28
CA ALA A 414 -11.36 12.28 1.08
C ALA A 414 -10.98 13.50 0.26
N VAL A 415 -9.90 13.41 -0.51
CA VAL A 415 -9.47 14.46 -1.45
C VAL A 415 -10.61 14.89 -2.37
N LEU A 416 -11.52 13.99 -2.68
CA LEU A 416 -12.53 14.14 -3.73
C LEU A 416 -13.92 14.55 -3.25
N ARG A 417 -14.28 14.26 -2.00
CA ARG A 417 -15.48 14.86 -1.38
C ARG A 417 -15.41 16.39 -1.38
N VAL A 418 -14.21 16.96 -1.23
CA VAL A 418 -14.02 18.41 -1.28
C VAL A 418 -14.20 18.99 -2.68
N PHE A 419 -13.88 18.24 -3.76
CA PHE A 419 -14.15 18.68 -5.15
C PHE A 419 -15.64 18.53 -5.51
N THR A 420 -16.33 17.52 -5.00
CA THR A 420 -17.74 17.24 -5.36
C THR A 420 -18.72 18.15 -4.64
N LEU A 421 -18.43 18.60 -3.41
CA LEU A 421 -19.30 19.47 -2.60
C LEU A 421 -19.34 20.94 -3.07
N LYS A 422 -18.59 21.33 -4.12
CA LYS A 422 -18.55 22.71 -4.66
C LYS A 422 -19.09 22.87 -6.08
N LYS A 423 -19.84 21.90 -6.58
CA LYS A 423 -20.68 22.05 -7.77
C LYS A 423 -22.13 22.47 -7.45
N CYS A 424 -22.47 22.72 -6.18
CA CYS A 424 -23.74 23.29 -5.76
C CYS A 424 -23.58 24.75 -5.37
#